data_876f6e9c6b84294c26aaf10093062748
#
_entry.id   876f6e9c6b84294c26aaf10093062748
#
_cell.length_a   1.000
_cell.length_b   1.000
_cell.length_c   1.000
_cell.angle_alpha   90.00
_cell.angle_beta   90.00
_cell.angle_gamma   90.00
#
_symmetry.space_group_name_H-M   'P 1'
#
loop_
_entity.id
_entity.type
_entity.pdbx_description
1 polymer ?
#
loop_
_entity_poly.entity_id
_entity_poly.type
_entity_poly.pdbx_seq_one_letter_code
_entity_poly.pdbx_strand_id
1 'polypeptide(L)'
;MLAAAAVAIAASEASAQMGKREYINAGWQFNGTVGNDFVQSAQGYGAYFEGGYYLTPMFAIGGFASFNTNNEYVPRQTYTFDDKSALTTDLDRSVYQVPFGSTVRIRFMRDVAQPYVQAKIGTEYSSQSTYMSTFVSRQDNWGFYISPEVGVTFFPFEKTDFGFQVAAYYSYSTNRNKSVDIKGLNNVGFKLGIAF
;
A
#
# COMPACT_ATOMS: atom_id res chain seq x y z
N MET A 1 19.68 -1.19 8.15
CA MET A 1 20.45 -2.45 8.16
C MET A 1 19.60 -3.70 8.39
N LEU A 2 18.47 -3.67 9.10
CA LEU A 2 17.59 -4.84 9.30
C LEU A 2 16.86 -5.32 8.04
N ALA A 3 16.51 -4.43 7.11
CA ALA A 3 15.84 -4.80 5.85
C ALA A 3 16.75 -5.58 4.88
N ALA A 4 18.07 -5.32 4.89
CA ALA A 4 19.03 -6.04 4.06
C ALA A 4 19.29 -7.48 4.55
N ALA A 5 19.17 -7.72 5.85
CA ALA A 5 19.34 -9.06 6.42
C ALA A 5 18.15 -9.98 6.10
N ALA A 6 16.92 -9.45 6.04
CA ALA A 6 15.73 -10.24 5.66
C ALA A 6 15.76 -10.71 4.21
N VAL A 7 16.34 -9.91 3.30
CA VAL A 7 16.51 -10.28 1.89
C VAL A 7 17.60 -11.35 1.72
N ALA A 8 18.64 -11.36 2.54
CA ALA A 8 19.74 -12.32 2.45
C ALA A 8 19.37 -13.73 2.97
N ILE A 9 18.40 -13.84 3.87
CA ILE A 9 17.95 -15.15 4.40
C ILE A 9 17.06 -15.87 3.37
N ALA A 10 16.34 -15.14 2.52
CA ALA A 10 15.50 -15.71 1.47
C ALA A 10 16.30 -16.24 0.25
N ALA A 11 17.58 -15.92 0.14
CA ALA A 11 18.40 -16.26 -1.02
C ALA A 11 19.08 -17.65 -0.92
N SER A 12 18.90 -18.41 0.16
CA SER A 12 19.70 -19.61 0.40
C SER A 12 19.12 -20.96 -0.06
N GLU A 13 17.87 -20.99 -0.55
CA GLU A 13 17.29 -22.24 -1.08
C GLU A 13 16.58 -22.01 -2.41
N ALA A 14 17.36 -21.87 -3.47
CA ALA A 14 16.86 -21.79 -4.84
C ALA A 14 16.49 -23.18 -5.36
N SER A 15 15.25 -23.58 -5.19
CA SER A 15 14.66 -24.72 -5.89
C SER A 15 13.56 -24.21 -6.83
N ALA A 16 13.59 -24.70 -8.08
CA ALA A 16 12.72 -24.25 -9.17
C ALA A 16 11.26 -24.03 -8.75
N GLN A 17 10.71 -22.87 -9.03
CA GLN A 17 9.42 -22.37 -8.52
C GLN A 17 8.18 -23.20 -8.87
N MET A 18 8.24 -24.12 -9.79
CA MET A 18 7.12 -25.04 -10.05
C MET A 18 6.78 -25.93 -8.83
N GLY A 19 7.70 -26.05 -7.86
CA GLY A 19 7.53 -26.81 -6.62
C GLY A 19 7.44 -25.97 -5.35
N LYS A 20 7.80 -24.69 -5.41
CA LYS A 20 7.84 -23.82 -4.20
C LYS A 20 6.46 -23.62 -3.58
N ARG A 21 6.45 -23.76 -2.28
CA ARG A 21 5.27 -23.47 -1.43
C ARG A 21 5.29 -22.07 -0.85
N GLU A 22 6.40 -21.38 -0.98
CA GLU A 22 6.58 -20.02 -0.46
C GLU A 22 6.54 -18.99 -1.58
N TYR A 23 6.13 -17.78 -1.27
CA TYR A 23 6.25 -16.63 -2.15
C TYR A 23 6.67 -15.42 -1.34
N ILE A 24 7.52 -14.59 -1.90
CA ILE A 24 7.93 -13.30 -1.35
C ILE A 24 7.88 -12.29 -2.48
N ASN A 25 7.17 -11.19 -2.26
CA ASN A 25 7.06 -10.09 -3.21
C ASN A 25 7.41 -8.78 -2.53
N ALA A 26 8.16 -7.95 -3.23
CA ALA A 26 8.49 -6.61 -2.78
C ALA A 26 8.54 -5.64 -3.97
N GLY A 27 8.16 -4.40 -3.77
CA GLY A 27 8.19 -3.43 -4.85
C GLY A 27 7.55 -2.09 -4.51
N TRP A 28 7.20 -1.38 -5.56
CA TRP A 28 6.52 -0.09 -5.47
C TRP A 28 5.04 -0.25 -5.71
N GLN A 29 4.29 0.62 -5.05
CA GLN A 29 2.87 0.79 -5.27
C GLN A 29 2.55 2.25 -5.54
N PHE A 30 1.58 2.45 -6.42
CA PHE A 30 1.07 3.75 -6.82
C PHE A 30 -0.41 3.77 -6.56
N ASN A 31 -0.92 4.84 -5.98
CA ASN A 31 -2.33 4.93 -5.61
C ASN A 31 -2.87 6.34 -5.81
N GLY A 32 -4.16 6.39 -6.06
CA GLY A 32 -4.97 7.59 -5.99
C GLY A 32 -6.04 7.42 -4.92
N THR A 33 -6.32 8.48 -4.20
CA THR A 33 -7.41 8.53 -3.24
C THR A 33 -8.75 8.64 -3.97
N VAL A 34 -9.78 7.97 -3.46
CA VAL A 34 -11.13 8.01 -4.01
C VAL A 34 -12.11 8.41 -2.92
N GLY A 35 -12.95 9.42 -3.22
CA GLY A 35 -13.99 9.87 -2.27
C GLY A 35 -13.45 10.51 -1.00
N ASN A 36 -12.29 11.14 -1.06
CA ASN A 36 -11.66 11.85 0.03
C ASN A 36 -11.42 13.32 -0.38
N ASP A 37 -12.08 14.25 0.30
CA ASP A 37 -11.98 15.69 0.03
C ASP A 37 -10.72 16.33 0.62
N PHE A 38 -9.98 15.59 1.47
CA PHE A 38 -8.76 16.10 2.11
C PHE A 38 -7.54 16.05 1.18
N VAL A 39 -7.40 14.97 0.40
CA VAL A 39 -6.37 14.81 -0.63
C VAL A 39 -7.02 14.22 -1.88
N GLN A 40 -7.30 15.06 -2.88
CA GLN A 40 -7.92 14.66 -4.14
C GLN A 40 -6.91 14.29 -5.22
N SER A 41 -5.64 14.58 -5.00
CA SER A 41 -4.57 14.34 -5.96
C SER A 41 -4.23 12.85 -6.04
N ALA A 42 -4.20 12.33 -7.27
CA ALA A 42 -3.78 10.97 -7.58
C ALA A 42 -2.23 10.80 -7.58
N GLN A 43 -1.54 11.47 -6.66
CA GLN A 43 -0.07 11.42 -6.57
C GLN A 43 0.38 10.63 -5.34
N GLY A 44 -0.17 9.44 -5.17
CA GLY A 44 0.27 8.54 -4.12
C GLY A 44 1.32 7.56 -4.61
N TYR A 45 2.38 7.39 -3.84
CA TYR A 45 3.39 6.37 -4.06
C TYR A 45 3.83 5.74 -2.75
N GLY A 46 4.36 4.53 -2.85
CA GLY A 46 4.82 3.82 -1.68
C GLY A 46 5.55 2.54 -2.04
N ALA A 47 5.86 1.77 -1.01
CA ALA A 47 6.49 0.47 -1.13
C ALA A 47 5.65 -0.59 -0.43
N TYR A 48 5.77 -1.83 -0.88
CA TYR A 48 5.13 -2.96 -0.25
C TYR A 48 6.09 -4.14 -0.11
N PHE A 49 5.80 -4.94 0.89
CA PHE A 49 6.41 -6.23 1.13
C PHE A 49 5.30 -7.21 1.52
N GLU A 50 5.28 -8.37 0.90
CA GLU A 50 4.35 -9.43 1.22
C GLU A 50 4.99 -10.79 1.03
N GLY A 51 4.57 -11.76 1.83
CA GLY A 51 5.05 -13.11 1.74
C GLY A 51 4.09 -14.09 2.39
N GLY A 52 4.15 -15.35 1.95
CA GLY A 52 3.26 -16.36 2.47
C GLY A 52 3.63 -17.77 2.01
N TYR A 53 2.79 -18.68 2.45
CA TYR A 53 2.97 -20.10 2.22
C TYR A 53 1.73 -20.71 1.55
N TYR A 54 1.95 -21.48 0.47
CA TYR A 54 0.92 -22.21 -0.24
C TYR A 54 0.55 -23.47 0.52
N LEU A 55 -0.62 -23.49 1.14
CA LEU A 55 -1.18 -24.68 1.82
C LEU A 55 -1.60 -25.75 0.81
N THR A 56 -2.09 -25.30 -0.34
CA THR A 56 -2.41 -26.13 -1.50
C THR A 56 -1.76 -25.53 -2.76
N PRO A 57 -1.73 -26.24 -3.90
CA PRO A 57 -1.19 -25.67 -5.14
C PRO A 57 -1.79 -24.33 -5.56
N MET A 58 -2.98 -24.00 -5.10
CA MET A 58 -3.70 -22.78 -5.47
C MET A 58 -3.85 -21.77 -4.33
N PHE A 59 -3.95 -22.25 -3.09
CA PHE A 59 -4.32 -21.43 -1.94
C PHE A 59 -3.13 -21.15 -1.03
N ALA A 60 -2.88 -19.88 -0.74
CA ALA A 60 -1.84 -19.45 0.18
C ALA A 60 -2.36 -18.51 1.25
N ILE A 61 -1.71 -18.55 2.40
CA ILE A 61 -1.87 -17.58 3.48
C ILE A 61 -0.52 -16.93 3.76
N GLY A 62 -0.54 -15.69 4.24
CA GLY A 62 0.70 -14.96 4.53
C GLY A 62 0.46 -13.67 5.27
N GLY A 63 1.47 -12.82 5.24
CA GLY A 63 1.46 -11.50 5.80
C GLY A 63 1.86 -10.43 4.78
N PHE A 64 1.52 -9.19 5.09
CA PHE A 64 1.92 -8.03 4.31
C PHE A 64 2.21 -6.83 5.21
N ALA A 65 3.06 -5.97 4.72
CA ALA A 65 3.26 -4.62 5.22
C ALA A 65 3.49 -3.69 4.03
N SER A 66 2.92 -2.51 4.08
CA SER A 66 3.17 -1.51 3.04
C SER A 66 3.20 -0.10 3.61
N PHE A 67 3.69 0.81 2.82
CA PHE A 67 3.77 2.23 3.13
C PHE A 67 3.29 3.01 1.93
N ASN A 68 2.38 3.95 2.15
CA ASN A 68 1.87 4.87 1.15
C ASN A 68 1.99 6.30 1.64
N THR A 69 2.24 7.21 0.72
CA THR A 69 2.11 8.64 0.95
C THR A 69 1.32 9.28 -0.18
N ASN A 70 0.40 10.16 0.17
CA ASN A 70 -0.36 10.98 -0.75
C ASN A 70 -0.16 12.44 -0.35
N ASN A 71 0.27 13.27 -1.29
CA ASN A 71 0.55 14.68 -1.06
C ASN A 71 -0.32 15.52 -1.98
N GLU A 72 -0.87 16.61 -1.44
CA GLU A 72 -1.64 17.60 -2.19
C GLU A 72 -1.20 19.00 -1.80
N TYR A 73 -0.83 19.79 -2.81
CA TYR A 73 -0.57 21.21 -2.66
C TYR A 73 -1.84 22.02 -2.94
N VAL A 74 -2.29 22.77 -1.95
CA VAL A 74 -3.42 23.71 -2.09
C VAL A 74 -2.84 25.11 -2.33
N PRO A 75 -3.11 25.73 -3.48
CA PRO A 75 -2.60 27.06 -3.81
C PRO A 75 -3.03 28.10 -2.77
N ARG A 76 -2.24 29.16 -2.68
CA ARG A 76 -2.45 30.24 -1.75
C ARG A 76 -3.86 30.81 -1.84
N GLN A 77 -4.59 30.77 -0.71
CA GLN A 77 -5.92 31.33 -0.57
C GLN A 77 -6.12 31.95 0.81
N THR A 78 -7.17 32.79 0.96
CA THR A 78 -7.47 33.42 2.22
C THR A 78 -8.50 32.64 2.98
N TYR A 79 -8.14 32.23 4.20
CA TYR A 79 -9.01 31.52 5.15
C TYR A 79 -9.51 32.57 6.18
N THR A 80 -10.82 32.73 6.29
CA THR A 80 -11.44 33.61 7.28
C THR A 80 -11.90 32.75 8.45
N PHE A 81 -11.39 33.03 9.65
CA PHE A 81 -11.74 32.29 10.87
C PHE A 81 -12.87 32.98 11.67
N ASP A 82 -12.89 34.30 11.65
CA ASP A 82 -13.89 35.16 12.28
C ASP A 82 -14.02 36.46 11.47
N ASP A 83 -15.04 37.27 11.75
CA ASP A 83 -15.27 38.56 11.07
C ASP A 83 -14.07 39.54 11.13
N LYS A 84 -13.05 39.22 11.95
CA LYS A 84 -11.87 40.08 12.19
C LYS A 84 -10.53 39.39 11.93
N SER A 85 -10.52 38.12 11.57
CA SER A 85 -9.29 37.36 11.41
C SER A 85 -9.28 36.58 10.09
N ALA A 86 -8.32 36.89 9.23
CA ALA A 86 -8.10 36.20 7.98
C ALA A 86 -6.62 35.82 7.84
N LEU A 87 -6.34 34.59 7.39
CA LEU A 87 -5.02 34.12 7.10
C LEU A 87 -4.90 33.78 5.60
N THR A 88 -3.97 34.43 4.92
CA THR A 88 -3.67 34.15 3.52
C THR A 88 -2.42 33.29 3.47
N THR A 89 -2.57 32.00 3.14
CA THR A 89 -1.47 31.03 3.07
C THR A 89 -1.72 29.96 2.03
N ASP A 90 -0.69 29.27 1.63
CA ASP A 90 -0.71 27.99 0.95
C ASP A 90 -0.74 26.85 1.98
N LEU A 91 -1.29 25.72 1.59
CA LEU A 91 -1.32 24.50 2.40
C LEU A 91 -0.66 23.37 1.64
N ASP A 92 0.17 22.63 2.35
CA ASP A 92 0.66 21.33 1.89
C ASP A 92 0.05 20.23 2.79
N ARG A 93 -0.75 19.38 2.19
CA ARG A 93 -1.45 18.28 2.87
C ARG A 93 -0.78 16.98 2.53
N SER A 94 -0.41 16.22 3.56
CA SER A 94 0.22 14.93 3.41
C SER A 94 -0.53 13.87 4.22
N VAL A 95 -0.77 12.72 3.61
CA VAL A 95 -1.34 11.55 4.28
C VAL A 95 -0.36 10.40 4.16
N TYR A 96 0.15 9.94 5.31
CA TYR A 96 0.97 8.74 5.42
C TYR A 96 0.10 7.58 5.88
N GLN A 97 0.25 6.43 5.24
CA GLN A 97 -0.51 5.22 5.53
C GLN A 97 0.46 4.04 5.64
N VAL A 98 0.33 3.28 6.72
CA VAL A 98 1.14 2.07 6.97
C VAL A 98 0.19 0.92 7.30
N PRO A 99 -0.41 0.27 6.30
CA PRO A 99 -1.20 -0.92 6.52
C PRO A 99 -0.32 -2.16 6.65
N PHE A 100 -0.71 -3.06 7.57
CA PHE A 100 -0.10 -4.37 7.75
C PHE A 100 -1.10 -5.38 8.28
N GLY A 101 -0.84 -6.66 8.05
CA GLY A 101 -1.76 -7.72 8.47
C GLY A 101 -1.53 -9.03 7.74
N SER A 102 -2.63 -9.76 7.58
CA SER A 102 -2.65 -11.07 6.94
C SER A 102 -3.16 -10.98 5.51
N THR A 103 -2.72 -11.92 4.68
CA THR A 103 -3.14 -12.04 3.28
C THR A 103 -3.59 -13.45 2.96
N VAL A 104 -4.60 -13.54 2.12
CA VAL A 104 -5.08 -14.79 1.52
C VAL A 104 -4.98 -14.63 0.01
N ARG A 105 -4.27 -15.56 -0.64
CA ARG A 105 -4.03 -15.56 -2.09
C ARG A 105 -4.54 -16.83 -2.73
N ILE A 106 -5.19 -16.69 -3.88
CA ILE A 106 -5.58 -17.80 -4.76
C ILE A 106 -4.86 -17.59 -6.09
N ARG A 107 -4.01 -18.54 -6.46
CA ARG A 107 -3.30 -18.60 -7.73
C ARG A 107 -4.03 -19.59 -8.65
N PHE A 108 -4.31 -19.19 -9.87
CA PHE A 108 -5.08 -19.98 -10.82
C PHE A 108 -4.22 -20.93 -11.65
N MET A 109 -2.99 -20.56 -11.94
CA MET A 109 -2.05 -21.35 -12.74
C MET A 109 -0.67 -21.38 -12.10
N ARG A 110 0.12 -22.41 -12.41
CA ARG A 110 1.49 -22.62 -11.94
C ARG A 110 2.44 -22.72 -13.13
N ASP A 111 2.40 -21.74 -13.97
CA ASP A 111 3.20 -21.64 -15.18
C ASP A 111 4.08 -20.37 -15.11
N VAL A 112 4.74 -20.04 -16.21
CA VAL A 112 5.54 -18.81 -16.36
C VAL A 112 4.74 -17.56 -15.95
N ALA A 113 3.47 -17.50 -16.32
CA ALA A 113 2.54 -16.48 -15.86
C ALA A 113 1.56 -17.07 -14.83
N GLN A 114 1.56 -16.53 -13.63
CA GLN A 114 0.76 -16.99 -12.50
C GLN A 114 -0.26 -15.92 -12.11
N PRO A 115 -1.43 -15.88 -12.74
CA PRO A 115 -2.50 -14.98 -12.34
C PRO A 115 -3.04 -15.38 -10.98
N TYR A 116 -3.37 -14.37 -10.16
CA TYR A 116 -3.88 -14.56 -8.82
C TYR A 116 -4.91 -13.50 -8.44
N VAL A 117 -5.72 -13.86 -7.46
CA VAL A 117 -6.51 -12.91 -6.66
C VAL A 117 -6.06 -13.00 -5.21
N GLN A 118 -6.09 -11.88 -4.52
CA GLN A 118 -5.61 -11.77 -3.15
C GLN A 118 -6.52 -10.84 -2.36
N ALA A 119 -6.77 -11.19 -1.10
CA ALA A 119 -7.42 -10.32 -0.14
C ALA A 119 -6.47 -10.07 1.04
N LYS A 120 -6.35 -8.82 1.44
CA LYS A 120 -5.55 -8.36 2.58
C LYS A 120 -6.47 -7.85 3.65
N ILE A 121 -6.22 -8.24 4.90
CA ILE A 121 -6.99 -7.83 6.07
C ILE A 121 -6.00 -7.52 7.18
N GLY A 122 -6.20 -6.39 7.84
CA GLY A 122 -5.30 -5.99 8.91
C GLY A 122 -5.68 -4.68 9.57
N THR A 123 -4.67 -3.97 10.00
CA THR A 123 -4.80 -2.64 10.57
C THR A 123 -3.96 -1.64 9.77
N GLU A 124 -4.36 -0.39 9.81
CA GLU A 124 -3.65 0.71 9.17
C GLU A 124 -3.39 1.82 10.19
N TYR A 125 -2.14 2.18 10.32
CA TYR A 125 -1.75 3.44 10.93
C TYR A 125 -1.77 4.54 9.87
N SER A 126 -2.45 5.64 10.13
CA SER A 126 -2.43 6.82 9.26
C SER A 126 -2.04 8.07 10.03
N SER A 127 -1.19 8.89 9.43
CA SER A 127 -0.79 10.19 9.93
C SER A 127 -1.13 11.24 8.88
N GLN A 128 -1.99 12.18 9.25
CA GLN A 128 -2.44 13.27 8.41
C GLN A 128 -1.77 14.56 8.88
N SER A 129 -1.03 15.20 8.00
CA SER A 129 -0.31 16.43 8.30
C SER A 129 -0.76 17.55 7.36
N THR A 130 -1.06 18.71 7.92
CA THR A 130 -1.30 19.94 7.19
C THR A 130 -0.23 20.93 7.58
N TYR A 131 0.55 21.36 6.62
CA TYR A 131 1.58 22.38 6.78
C TYR A 131 1.02 23.72 6.35
N MET A 132 0.99 24.67 7.28
CA MET A 132 0.56 26.05 7.06
C MET A 132 1.72 26.95 7.44
N SER A 133 2.48 27.46 6.48
CA SER A 133 3.61 28.40 6.68
C SER A 133 4.41 28.24 8.00
N THR A 134 3.81 28.51 9.16
CA THR A 134 4.44 28.48 10.50
C THR A 134 3.87 27.39 11.41
N PHE A 135 2.73 26.81 11.07
CA PHE A 135 2.05 25.80 11.88
C PHE A 135 1.97 24.47 11.17
N VAL A 136 2.19 23.39 11.92
CA VAL A 136 1.99 22.02 11.47
C VAL A 136 0.91 21.40 12.34
N SER A 137 -0.21 21.04 11.72
CA SER A 137 -1.25 20.24 12.38
C SER A 137 -1.04 18.77 11.97
N ARG A 138 -0.81 17.91 12.95
CA ARG A 138 -0.64 16.48 12.73
C ARG A 138 -1.67 15.70 13.53
N GLN A 139 -2.28 14.72 12.89
CA GLN A 139 -3.24 13.82 13.52
C GLN A 139 -2.94 12.39 13.12
N ASP A 140 -2.83 11.55 14.12
CA ASP A 140 -2.53 10.13 13.98
C ASP A 140 -3.77 9.30 14.30
N ASN A 141 -4.07 8.31 13.46
CA ASN A 141 -5.23 7.45 13.61
C ASN A 141 -4.88 5.99 13.29
N TRP A 142 -5.61 5.10 13.95
CA TRP A 142 -5.59 3.66 13.68
C TRP A 142 -6.95 3.22 13.16
N GLY A 143 -6.95 2.31 12.20
CA GLY A 143 -8.18 1.76 11.64
C GLY A 143 -8.03 0.34 11.15
N PHE A 144 -9.19 -0.28 10.89
CA PHE A 144 -9.25 -1.56 10.20
C PHE A 144 -8.95 -1.35 8.71
N TYR A 145 -8.21 -2.28 8.11
CA TYR A 145 -7.81 -2.25 6.71
C TYR A 145 -8.27 -3.50 5.97
N ILE A 146 -8.82 -3.32 4.77
CA ILE A 146 -9.14 -4.39 3.83
C ILE A 146 -8.74 -3.95 2.42
N SER A 147 -8.14 -4.88 1.65
CA SER A 147 -7.71 -4.60 0.29
C SER A 147 -7.81 -5.84 -0.59
N PRO A 148 -8.82 -5.92 -1.48
CA PRO A 148 -8.82 -6.85 -2.59
C PRO A 148 -7.78 -6.43 -3.64
N GLU A 149 -7.13 -7.43 -4.24
CA GLU A 149 -6.08 -7.26 -5.25
C GLU A 149 -6.21 -8.34 -6.31
N VAL A 150 -5.96 -7.97 -7.56
CA VAL A 150 -5.84 -8.89 -8.70
C VAL A 150 -4.51 -8.61 -9.40
N GLY A 151 -3.78 -9.66 -9.72
CA GLY A 151 -2.47 -9.49 -10.32
C GLY A 151 -1.96 -10.72 -11.04
N VAL A 152 -0.79 -10.55 -11.61
CA VAL A 152 -0.02 -11.61 -12.28
C VAL A 152 1.41 -11.54 -11.76
N THR A 153 1.94 -12.70 -11.40
CA THR A 153 3.38 -12.89 -11.17
C THR A 153 3.95 -13.60 -12.39
N PHE A 154 5.01 -13.06 -12.95
CA PHE A 154 5.64 -13.55 -14.18
C PHE A 154 7.07 -13.98 -13.90
N PHE A 155 7.40 -15.26 -14.17
CA PHE A 155 8.72 -15.86 -13.99
C PHE A 155 9.33 -16.19 -15.36
N PRO A 156 10.10 -15.27 -15.98
CA PRO A 156 10.61 -15.43 -17.34
C PRO A 156 11.78 -16.44 -17.44
N PHE A 157 12.37 -16.80 -16.31
CA PHE A 157 13.58 -17.63 -16.29
C PHE A 157 13.32 -18.98 -15.63
N GLU A 158 13.39 -20.06 -16.38
CA GLU A 158 13.14 -21.43 -15.88
C GLU A 158 14.12 -21.91 -14.78
N LYS A 159 15.29 -21.30 -14.69
CA LYS A 159 16.35 -21.70 -13.75
C LYS A 159 16.49 -20.81 -12.51
N THR A 160 15.70 -19.75 -12.42
CA THR A 160 15.78 -18.81 -11.30
C THR A 160 14.40 -18.56 -10.72
N ASP A 161 14.34 -18.45 -9.42
CA ASP A 161 13.14 -18.11 -8.68
C ASP A 161 12.80 -16.60 -8.74
N PHE A 162 13.42 -15.88 -9.66
CA PHE A 162 13.23 -14.45 -9.83
C PHE A 162 12.14 -14.18 -10.85
N GLY A 163 11.17 -13.37 -10.44
CA GLY A 163 10.06 -12.96 -11.28
C GLY A 163 9.65 -11.50 -11.04
N PHE A 164 8.64 -11.08 -11.80
CA PHE A 164 8.04 -9.76 -11.72
C PHE A 164 6.58 -9.89 -11.30
N GLN A 165 6.12 -8.93 -10.51
CA GLN A 165 4.72 -8.85 -10.10
C GLN A 165 4.11 -7.56 -10.63
N VAL A 166 2.92 -7.67 -11.20
CA VAL A 166 2.05 -6.54 -11.57
C VAL A 166 0.69 -6.82 -10.99
N ALA A 167 0.12 -5.85 -10.26
CA ALA A 167 -1.21 -6.00 -9.67
C ALA A 167 -1.95 -4.68 -9.64
N ALA A 168 -3.27 -4.78 -9.68
CA ALA A 168 -4.20 -3.69 -9.37
C ALA A 168 -4.90 -4.00 -8.04
N TYR A 169 -5.12 -2.98 -7.23
CA TYR A 169 -5.76 -3.14 -5.93
C TYR A 169 -6.71 -1.99 -5.62
N TYR A 170 -7.68 -2.29 -4.80
CA TYR A 170 -8.48 -1.32 -4.07
C TYR A 170 -8.20 -1.48 -2.59
N SER A 171 -8.17 -0.41 -1.83
CA SER A 171 -8.05 -0.49 -0.38
C SER A 171 -9.07 0.41 0.31
N TYR A 172 -9.56 -0.07 1.42
CA TYR A 172 -10.44 0.66 2.32
C TYR A 172 -9.90 0.57 3.74
N SER A 173 -9.84 1.72 4.42
CA SER A 173 -9.57 1.74 5.86
C SER A 173 -10.61 2.58 6.60
N THR A 174 -10.89 2.15 7.84
CA THR A 174 -11.86 2.83 8.71
C THR A 174 -11.26 4.01 9.47
N ASN A 175 -10.08 4.48 9.10
CA ASN A 175 -9.43 5.63 9.71
C ASN A 175 -10.31 6.87 9.55
N ARG A 176 -10.92 7.30 10.65
CA ARG A 176 -11.85 8.44 10.69
C ARG A 176 -11.16 9.62 11.33
N ASN A 177 -11.31 10.77 10.72
CA ASN A 177 -10.88 12.03 11.30
C ASN A 177 -12.05 13.01 11.32
N LYS A 178 -12.62 13.26 12.52
CA LYS A 178 -13.75 14.14 12.70
C LYS A 178 -13.40 15.63 12.44
N SER A 179 -12.14 16.00 12.62
CA SER A 179 -11.68 17.38 12.45
C SER A 179 -11.61 17.83 10.99
N VAL A 180 -11.55 16.86 10.06
CA VAL A 180 -11.42 17.09 8.60
C VAL A 180 -12.50 16.35 7.81
N ASP A 181 -13.57 15.89 8.48
CA ASP A 181 -14.71 15.14 7.91
C ASP A 181 -14.33 13.89 7.09
N ILE A 182 -13.22 13.26 7.44
CA ILE A 182 -12.81 12.01 6.82
C ILE A 182 -13.58 10.86 7.44
N LYS A 183 -14.42 10.18 6.64
CA LYS A 183 -15.22 9.01 7.06
C LYS A 183 -14.50 7.68 6.85
N GLY A 184 -13.40 7.67 6.15
CA GLY A 184 -12.57 6.51 5.81
C GLY A 184 -11.59 6.87 4.70
N LEU A 185 -10.54 6.07 4.53
CA LEU A 185 -9.57 6.24 3.46
C LEU A 185 -9.77 5.15 2.42
N ASN A 186 -10.05 5.56 1.18
CA ASN A 186 -10.19 4.68 0.03
C ASN A 186 -9.09 4.99 -0.97
N ASN A 187 -8.42 3.96 -1.45
CA ASN A 187 -7.43 4.11 -2.50
C ASN A 187 -7.64 3.07 -3.61
N VAL A 188 -7.37 3.48 -4.83
CA VAL A 188 -7.24 2.62 -6.00
C VAL A 188 -5.83 2.75 -6.51
N GLY A 189 -5.20 1.65 -6.84
CA GLY A 189 -3.82 1.70 -7.28
C GLY A 189 -3.33 0.47 -8.01
N PHE A 190 -2.08 0.53 -8.37
CA PHE A 190 -1.36 -0.59 -8.97
C PHE A 190 0.00 -0.78 -8.30
N LYS A 191 0.53 -1.99 -8.46
CA LYS A 191 1.81 -2.43 -7.89
C LYS A 191 2.71 -2.96 -8.98
N LEU A 192 3.99 -2.63 -8.84
CA LEU A 192 5.07 -3.18 -9.66
C LEU A 192 6.17 -3.66 -8.73
N GLY A 193 6.59 -4.90 -8.87
CA GLY A 193 7.60 -5.45 -7.97
C GLY A 193 8.30 -6.67 -8.50
N ILE A 194 9.16 -7.17 -7.65
CA ILE A 194 9.90 -8.41 -7.82
C ILE A 194 9.26 -9.52 -6.98
N ALA A 195 9.35 -10.72 -7.48
CA ALA A 195 8.82 -11.94 -6.86
C ALA A 195 9.91 -13.02 -6.75
N PHE A 196 9.84 -13.77 -5.65
CA PHE A 196 10.75 -14.85 -5.33
C PHE A 196 9.99 -16.10 -4.88
#